data_8e4420c91cbb6f74087292a548d161fa
#
_entry.id   8e4420c91cbb6f74087292a548d161fa
#
_cell.length_a   1.000
_cell.length_b   1.000
_cell.length_c   1.000
_cell.angle_alpha   90.00
_cell.angle_beta   90.00
_cell.angle_gamma   90.00
#
_symmetry.space_group_name_H-M   'P 1'
#
loop_
_entity.id
_entity.type
_entity.pdbx_description
1 polymer ?
#
loop_
_entity_poly.entity_id
_entity_poly.type
_entity_poly.pdbx_seq_one_letter_code
_entity_poly.pdbx_strand_id
1 'polypeptide(L)'
;MTLDAFVQGVHIGGRLLDAAEAELSRRGVRTVVVVTTNDNLRAQAFYMRRGYRVSQLDLDGMERVRAFKPAVPETGHEGLRLRDMWELTKVLSDR
;
A
#
# COMPACT_ATOMS: atom_id res chain seq x y z
N MET A 1 5.00 -11.80 3.09
CA MET A 1 4.14 -11.09 4.07
C MET A 1 3.60 -9.83 3.46
N THR A 2 2.32 -9.63 3.51
CA THR A 2 1.67 -8.48 2.94
C THR A 2 1.10 -7.61 4.03
N LEU A 3 1.45 -6.31 4.00
CA LEU A 3 0.80 -5.32 4.82
C LEU A 3 -0.23 -4.63 3.95
N ASP A 4 -1.47 -4.79 4.38
CA ASP A 4 -2.55 -4.23 3.61
C ASP A 4 -2.77 -2.78 4.02
N ALA A 5 -2.51 -1.87 3.11
CA ALA A 5 -2.59 -0.44 3.38
C ALA A 5 -3.91 0.17 2.95
N PHE A 6 -4.91 -0.67 2.76
CA PHE A 6 -6.18 -0.18 2.32
C PHE A 6 -6.91 0.62 3.31
N VAL A 7 -6.46 0.70 4.50
CA VAL A 7 -7.25 1.29 5.55
C VAL A 7 -7.25 2.79 5.32
N GLN A 8 -8.21 3.22 4.55
CA GLN A 8 -8.36 4.61 4.19
C GLN A 8 -8.66 5.41 5.43
N GLY A 9 -8.00 6.54 5.55
CA GLY A 9 -8.23 7.42 6.68
C GLY A 9 -7.50 7.04 7.93
N VAL A 10 -6.81 5.92 7.95
CA VAL A 10 -5.98 5.56 9.09
C VAL A 10 -4.54 5.91 8.77
N HIS A 11 -3.98 6.76 9.61
CA HIS A 11 -2.58 7.12 9.47
C HIS A 11 -1.74 6.10 10.21
N ILE A 12 -1.02 5.30 9.45
CA ILE A 12 0.01 4.47 10.04
C ILE A 12 1.23 5.36 10.15
N GLY A 13 1.56 5.73 11.35
CA GLY A 13 2.75 6.54 11.57
C GLY A 13 4.00 5.79 11.21
N GLY A 14 5.06 6.54 10.90
CA GLY A 14 6.33 5.94 10.54
C GLY A 14 6.86 5.00 11.61
N ARG A 15 6.66 5.36 12.88
CA ARG A 15 7.12 4.52 13.99
C ARG A 15 6.41 3.17 14.01
N LEU A 16 5.11 3.16 13.71
CA LEU A 16 4.36 1.92 13.72
C LEU A 16 4.82 1.02 12.57
N LEU A 17 5.06 1.60 11.42
CA LEU A 17 5.56 0.82 10.30
C LEU A 17 6.96 0.30 10.58
N ASP A 18 7.83 1.12 11.15
CA ASP A 18 9.18 0.69 11.52
C ASP A 18 9.13 -0.46 12.52
N ALA A 19 8.25 -0.37 13.51
CA ALA A 19 8.11 -1.43 14.50
C ALA A 19 7.61 -2.71 13.87
N ALA A 20 6.65 -2.60 12.95
CA ALA A 20 6.12 -3.76 12.26
C ALA A 20 7.21 -4.43 11.42
N GLU A 21 8.01 -3.63 10.71
CA GLU A 21 9.11 -4.17 9.90
C GLU A 21 10.14 -4.87 10.77
N ALA A 22 10.47 -4.28 11.92
CA ALA A 22 11.43 -4.88 12.82
C ALA A 22 10.94 -6.22 13.32
N GLU A 23 9.66 -6.32 13.67
CA GLU A 23 9.09 -7.56 14.13
C GLU A 23 9.08 -8.62 13.04
N LEU A 24 8.71 -8.23 11.83
CA LEU A 24 8.71 -9.15 10.69
C LEU A 24 10.12 -9.65 10.41
N SER A 25 11.09 -8.75 10.47
CA SER A 25 12.48 -9.12 10.25
C SER A 25 12.96 -10.13 11.29
N ARG A 26 12.58 -9.93 12.56
CA ARG A 26 12.92 -10.90 13.62
C ARG A 26 12.32 -12.27 13.36
N ARG A 27 11.20 -12.32 12.66
CA ARG A 27 10.54 -13.58 12.33
C ARG A 27 11.03 -14.18 11.03
N GLY A 28 12.07 -13.61 10.43
CA GLY A 28 12.67 -14.14 9.22
C GLY A 28 11.99 -13.69 7.93
N VAL A 29 11.08 -12.73 8.01
CA VAL A 29 10.44 -12.19 6.82
C VAL A 29 11.42 -11.25 6.13
N ARG A 30 11.65 -11.46 4.84
CA ARG A 30 12.62 -10.67 4.09
C ARG A 30 11.98 -9.61 3.20
N THR A 31 10.74 -9.79 2.84
CA THR A 31 10.08 -8.91 1.88
C THR A 31 8.72 -8.53 2.42
N VAL A 32 8.42 -7.24 2.36
CA VAL A 32 7.11 -6.73 2.76
C VAL A 32 6.47 -6.10 1.53
N VAL A 33 5.23 -6.46 1.29
CA VAL A 33 4.45 -5.89 0.19
C VAL A 33 3.31 -5.09 0.79
N VAL A 34 3.15 -3.86 0.34
CA VAL A 34 2.01 -3.03 0.71
C VAL A 34 1.21 -2.74 -0.54
N VAL A 35 -0.09 -2.59 -0.35
CA VAL A 35 -0.99 -2.31 -1.46
C VAL A 35 -1.68 -0.97 -1.18
N THR A 36 -1.71 -0.12 -2.19
CA THR A 36 -2.44 1.13 -2.12
C THR A 36 -3.09 1.38 -3.47
N THR A 37 -3.66 2.56 -3.66
CA THR A 37 -4.39 2.87 -4.87
C THR A 37 -3.78 4.08 -5.56
N ASN A 38 -4.11 4.24 -6.84
CA ASN A 38 -3.51 5.29 -7.68
C ASN A 38 -3.81 6.69 -7.19
N ASP A 39 -4.91 6.86 -6.46
CA ASP A 39 -5.33 8.17 -5.98
C ASP A 39 -4.67 8.57 -4.67
N ASN A 40 -4.11 7.62 -3.93
CA ASN A 40 -3.59 7.89 -2.61
C ASN A 40 -2.13 8.31 -2.66
N LEU A 41 -1.93 9.54 -3.12
CA LEU A 41 -0.57 10.06 -3.32
C LEU A 41 0.21 10.17 -2.02
N ARG A 42 -0.49 10.45 -0.91
CA ARG A 42 0.17 10.54 0.39
C ARG A 42 0.73 9.20 0.82
N ALA A 43 -0.05 8.14 0.65
CA ALA A 43 0.40 6.80 1.00
C ALA A 43 1.57 6.38 0.11
N GLN A 44 1.46 6.65 -1.18
CA GLN A 44 2.54 6.35 -2.11
C GLN A 44 3.83 7.02 -1.67
N ALA A 45 3.77 8.32 -1.40
CA ALA A 45 4.96 9.07 -0.98
C ALA A 45 5.48 8.56 0.36
N PHE A 46 4.57 8.26 1.30
CA PHE A 46 4.96 7.75 2.61
C PHE A 46 5.75 6.44 2.48
N TYR A 47 5.24 5.51 1.70
CA TYR A 47 5.92 4.23 1.54
C TYR A 47 7.22 4.38 0.78
N MET A 48 7.23 5.20 -0.28
CA MET A 48 8.45 5.40 -1.05
C MET A 48 9.55 6.03 -0.22
N ARG A 49 9.20 6.97 0.66
CA ARG A 49 10.19 7.56 1.54
C ARG A 49 10.77 6.54 2.52
N ARG A 50 10.04 5.49 2.79
CA ARG A 50 10.50 4.43 3.68
C ARG A 50 11.16 3.27 2.96
N GLY A 51 11.46 3.44 1.68
CA GLY A 51 12.23 2.46 0.94
C GLY A 51 11.42 1.47 0.13
N TYR A 52 10.10 1.64 0.09
CA TYR A 52 9.27 0.80 -0.75
C TYR A 52 9.37 1.25 -2.20
N ARG A 53 9.33 0.30 -3.11
CA ARG A 53 9.39 0.58 -4.54
C ARG A 53 8.18 -0.07 -5.21
N VAL A 54 7.68 0.59 -6.24
CA VAL A 54 6.56 0.03 -7.00
C VAL A 54 7.03 -1.26 -7.65
N SER A 55 6.33 -2.33 -7.34
CA SER A 55 6.68 -3.65 -7.87
C SER A 55 5.64 -4.17 -8.85
N GLN A 56 4.41 -3.70 -8.74
CA GLN A 56 3.36 -4.15 -9.64
C GLN A 56 2.25 -3.12 -9.68
N LEU A 57 1.70 -2.92 -10.86
CA LEU A 57 0.51 -2.09 -11.07
C LEU A 57 -0.59 -3.00 -11.59
N ASP A 58 -1.73 -2.94 -10.93
CA ASP A 58 -2.92 -3.66 -11.39
C ASP A 58 -3.86 -2.62 -11.99
N LEU A 59 -3.71 -2.39 -13.27
CA LEU A 59 -4.51 -1.41 -13.97
C LEU A 59 -5.97 -1.83 -13.93
N ASP A 60 -6.81 -0.86 -13.59
CA ASP A 60 -8.25 -1.09 -13.45
C ASP A 60 -8.61 -2.06 -12.33
N GLY A 61 -7.70 -2.32 -11.40
CA GLY A 61 -7.98 -3.21 -10.27
C GLY A 61 -9.18 -2.78 -9.47
N MET A 62 -9.35 -1.46 -9.27
CA MET A 62 -10.48 -0.97 -8.50
C MET A 62 -11.81 -1.06 -9.27
N GLU A 63 -11.76 -1.11 -10.59
CA GLU A 63 -12.98 -1.35 -11.36
C GLU A 63 -13.52 -2.76 -11.05
N ARG A 64 -12.62 -3.73 -10.93
CA ARG A 64 -13.02 -5.10 -10.57
C ARG A 64 -13.55 -5.15 -9.15
N VAL A 65 -12.91 -4.46 -8.22
CA VAL A 65 -13.40 -4.39 -6.84
C VAL A 65 -14.79 -3.77 -6.82
N ARG A 66 -15.00 -2.71 -7.59
CA ARG A 66 -16.29 -2.02 -7.63
C ARG A 66 -17.39 -2.91 -8.18
N ALA A 67 -17.05 -3.87 -9.03
CA ALA A 67 -18.03 -4.82 -9.55
C ALA A 67 -18.61 -5.68 -8.43
N PHE A 68 -17.83 -5.95 -7.38
CA PHE A 68 -18.31 -6.70 -6.22
C PHE A 68 -18.83 -5.79 -5.12
N LYS A 69 -18.31 -4.59 -5.03
CA LYS A 69 -18.66 -3.64 -3.98
C LYS A 69 -19.03 -2.30 -4.62
N PRO A 70 -20.25 -2.18 -5.10
CA PRO A 70 -20.64 -0.96 -5.83
C PRO A 70 -20.54 0.32 -5.00
N ALA A 71 -20.48 0.19 -3.67
CA ALA A 71 -20.36 1.36 -2.80
C ALA A 71 -18.97 2.01 -2.85
N VAL A 72 -17.97 1.34 -3.43
CA VAL A 72 -16.65 1.93 -3.58
C VAL A 72 -16.76 3.12 -4.52
N PRO A 73 -16.32 4.31 -4.10
CA PRO A 73 -16.50 5.51 -4.92
C PRO A 73 -15.67 5.46 -6.20
N GLU A 74 -16.12 6.19 -7.20
CA GLU A 74 -15.39 6.28 -8.45
C GLU A 74 -14.27 7.30 -8.37
N THR A 75 -14.43 8.31 -7.54
CA THR A 75 -13.42 9.35 -7.37
C THR A 75 -12.85 9.25 -5.97
N GLY A 76 -11.54 9.25 -5.88
CA GLY A 76 -10.84 9.14 -4.61
C GLY A 76 -10.17 10.44 -4.21
N HIS A 77 -8.99 10.31 -3.63
CA HIS A 77 -8.22 11.46 -3.14
C HIS A 77 -7.81 12.36 -4.29
N GLU A 78 -7.72 13.64 -4.01
CA GLU A 78 -7.24 14.67 -4.95
C GLU A 78 -8.10 14.76 -6.21
N GLY A 79 -9.33 14.30 -6.16
CA GLY A 79 -10.20 14.31 -7.33
C GLY A 79 -9.82 13.29 -8.40
N LEU A 80 -8.88 12.41 -8.10
CA LEU A 80 -8.44 11.41 -9.06
C LEU A 80 -9.41 10.24 -9.10
N ARG A 81 -9.58 9.67 -10.27
CA ARG A 81 -10.40 8.46 -10.38
C ARG A 81 -9.73 7.33 -9.61
N LEU A 82 -10.50 6.66 -8.78
CA LEU A 82 -10.05 5.51 -8.02
C LEU A 82 -10.15 4.29 -8.94
N ARG A 83 -9.03 3.94 -9.56
CA ARG A 83 -9.04 2.95 -10.64
C ARG A 83 -8.03 1.83 -10.49
N ASP A 84 -6.80 2.17 -10.12
CA ASP A 84 -5.70 1.22 -10.19
C ASP A 84 -5.20 0.85 -8.81
N MET A 85 -4.74 -0.39 -8.67
CA MET A 85 -4.10 -0.84 -7.44
C MET A 85 -2.60 -0.93 -7.66
N TRP A 86 -1.85 -0.45 -6.68
CA TRP A 86 -0.39 -0.43 -6.73
C TRP A 86 0.15 -1.35 -5.65
N GLU A 87 1.10 -2.20 -6.03
CA GLU A 87 1.90 -2.92 -5.04
C GLU A 87 3.26 -2.28 -4.94
N LEU A 88 3.69 -2.07 -3.70
CA LEU A 88 5.04 -1.58 -3.44
C LEU A 88 5.72 -2.59 -2.53
N THR A 89 6.99 -2.80 -2.77
CA THR A 89 7.75 -3.84 -2.10
C THR A 89 9.00 -3.27 -1.48
N LYS A 90 9.32 -3.76 -0.30
CA LYS A 90 10.57 -3.43 0.37
C LYS A 90 11.25 -4.71 0.80
N VAL A 91 12.54 -4.80 0.51
CA VAL A 91 13.36 -5.89 1.01
C VAL A 91 13.92 -5.45 2.36
N LEU A 92 13.60 -6.19 3.39
CA LEU A 92 14.09 -5.89 4.72
C LEU A 92 15.54 -6.31 4.83
N SER A 93 16.31 -5.54 5.58
CA SER A 93 17.68 -5.89 5.82
C SER A 93 17.74 -7.20 6.57
N ASP A 94 18.60 -8.09 6.13
CA ASP A 94 18.76 -9.38 6.75
C ASP A 94 20.08 -9.51 7.47
N ARG A 95 20.69 -8.41 7.76
CA ARG A 95 21.94 -8.44 8.45
C ARG A 95 21.85 -8.48 9.92
#